data_656a9f057b01918dfde452655de0944a
#
_entry.id   656a9f057b01918dfde452655de0944a
#
_cell.length_a   1.000
_cell.length_b   1.000
_cell.length_c   1.000
_cell.angle_alpha   90.00
_cell.angle_beta   90.00
_cell.angle_gamma   90.00
#
_symmetry.space_group_name_H-M   'P 1'
#
loop_
_entity.id
_entity.type
_entity.pdbx_description
1 polymer ?
#
loop_
_entity_poly.entity_id
_entity_poly.type
_entity_poly.pdbx_seq_one_letter_code
_entity_poly.pdbx_strand_id
1 'polypeptide(L)'
;MKVKLLLTAITLSCLAIDVLAQVSISGKIVSADTNEPVVGANIRIDQSLSGCTTNDKGEFSISNLPDGKHVLRITHVSYTPKSITTKGGEKNLLIKLQDSFTNIGQVVVTGTGTHHRMTDSPVPVSVITAKDLSNASVTSLDEALQKLTPSFSSMTNGMGTTLSLNGLPDDYFIFLENGKRLYGDDTYARINVAKIKRIEILNGASSALYGTNAIGGVINIITDDVKNAINVSSDTRYASKGRFTQSVNIDVNTGKFGSY
;
A
#
# COMPACT_ATOMS: atom_id res chain seq x y z
N MET A 1 56.35 -46.03 -29.75
CA MET A 1 56.17 -45.42 -28.41
C MET A 1 55.65 -44.00 -28.46
N LYS A 2 56.11 -43.12 -29.34
CA LYS A 2 55.68 -41.70 -29.40
C LYS A 2 54.20 -41.49 -29.75
N VAL A 3 53.63 -42.33 -30.62
CA VAL A 3 52.20 -42.21 -31.03
C VAL A 3 51.20 -42.58 -29.91
N LYS A 4 51.53 -43.59 -29.08
CA LYS A 4 50.71 -43.98 -27.95
C LYS A 4 50.69 -42.90 -26.84
N LEU A 5 51.81 -42.19 -26.65
CA LEU A 5 51.90 -41.09 -25.70
C LEU A 5 51.11 -39.88 -26.14
N LEU A 6 51.04 -39.64 -27.45
CA LEU A 6 50.26 -38.52 -28.03
C LEU A 6 48.73 -38.81 -27.91
N LEU A 7 48.32 -40.07 -28.11
CA LEU A 7 46.91 -40.44 -27.96
C LEU A 7 46.44 -40.34 -26.52
N THR A 8 47.26 -40.69 -25.52
CA THR A 8 46.93 -40.57 -24.11
C THR A 8 46.87 -39.11 -23.64
N ALA A 9 47.69 -38.23 -24.21
CA ALA A 9 47.65 -36.79 -23.93
C ALA A 9 46.37 -36.11 -24.49
N ILE A 10 45.88 -36.56 -25.64
CA ILE A 10 44.63 -36.06 -26.25
C ILE A 10 43.41 -36.56 -25.49
N THR A 11 43.40 -37.80 -25.00
CA THR A 11 42.28 -38.31 -24.20
C THR A 11 42.21 -37.70 -22.80
N LEU A 12 43.31 -37.26 -22.21
CA LEU A 12 43.36 -36.58 -20.92
C LEU A 12 42.92 -35.11 -21.04
N SER A 13 43.12 -34.48 -22.21
CA SER A 13 42.66 -33.11 -22.46
C SER A 13 41.15 -32.97 -22.69
N CYS A 14 40.43 -34.06 -23.07
CA CYS A 14 39.00 -34.05 -23.27
C CYS A 14 38.18 -34.24 -21.96
N LEU A 15 38.79 -34.40 -20.81
CA LEU A 15 38.17 -34.56 -19.50
C LEU A 15 38.18 -33.29 -18.63
N ALA A 16 38.50 -32.15 -19.19
CA ALA A 16 38.19 -30.85 -18.57
C ALA A 16 36.67 -30.61 -18.65
N ILE A 17 35.91 -31.35 -17.87
CA ILE A 17 34.52 -31.02 -17.58
C ILE A 17 34.59 -29.73 -16.75
N ASP A 18 34.19 -28.62 -17.35
CA ASP A 18 33.92 -27.39 -16.62
C ASP A 18 32.85 -27.72 -15.54
N VAL A 19 33.31 -28.02 -14.34
CA VAL A 19 32.44 -28.05 -13.16
C VAL A 19 32.00 -26.63 -12.92
N LEU A 20 30.94 -26.21 -13.58
CA LEU A 20 30.25 -24.98 -13.26
C LEU A 20 29.87 -25.05 -11.80
N ALA A 21 30.54 -24.27 -10.97
CA ALA A 21 30.23 -24.17 -9.56
C ALA A 21 28.76 -23.73 -9.43
N GLN A 22 27.91 -24.66 -9.04
CA GLN A 22 26.51 -24.37 -8.78
C GLN A 22 26.39 -23.73 -7.40
N VAL A 23 25.83 -22.53 -7.37
CA VAL A 23 25.62 -21.79 -6.12
C VAL A 23 24.15 -21.75 -5.75
N SER A 24 23.88 -21.52 -4.47
CA SER A 24 22.52 -21.34 -3.96
C SER A 24 22.33 -19.96 -3.37
N ILE A 25 21.14 -19.40 -3.53
CA ILE A 25 20.71 -18.14 -2.88
C ILE A 25 19.61 -18.51 -1.91
N SER A 26 19.71 -18.05 -0.67
CA SER A 26 18.68 -18.28 0.34
C SER A 26 18.44 -17.04 1.18
N GLY A 27 17.23 -16.94 1.72
CA GLY A 27 16.87 -15.79 2.53
C GLY A 27 15.47 -15.89 3.12
N LYS A 28 15.03 -14.79 3.69
CA LYS A 28 13.71 -14.62 4.28
C LYS A 28 13.03 -13.37 3.76
N ILE A 29 11.75 -13.48 3.48
CA ILE A 29 10.91 -12.35 3.05
C ILE A 29 9.95 -12.01 4.18
N VAL A 30 9.91 -10.73 4.55
CA VAL A 30 9.03 -10.20 5.60
C VAL A 30 8.29 -8.96 5.13
N SER A 31 7.16 -8.65 5.75
CA SER A 31 6.45 -7.38 5.58
C SER A 31 7.34 -6.22 6.07
N ALA A 32 7.37 -5.12 5.34
CA ALA A 32 8.11 -3.93 5.74
C ALA A 32 7.49 -3.25 6.96
N ASP A 33 6.17 -3.36 7.13
CA ASP A 33 5.41 -2.67 8.16
C ASP A 33 5.32 -3.47 9.47
N THR A 34 5.06 -4.79 9.38
CA THR A 34 4.86 -5.64 10.57
C THR A 34 6.06 -6.52 10.93
N ASN A 35 7.05 -6.68 10.02
CA ASN A 35 8.14 -7.65 10.10
C ASN A 35 7.68 -9.13 10.18
N GLU A 36 6.40 -9.40 9.92
CA GLU A 36 5.89 -10.76 9.85
C GLU A 36 6.35 -11.48 8.58
N PRO A 37 6.52 -12.83 8.62
CA PRO A 37 6.95 -13.59 7.45
C PRO A 37 5.90 -13.54 6.34
N VAL A 38 6.35 -13.33 5.10
CA VAL A 38 5.49 -13.37 3.91
C VAL A 38 5.50 -14.78 3.34
N VAL A 39 4.38 -15.48 3.49
CA VAL A 39 4.16 -16.85 3.03
C VAL A 39 3.67 -16.85 1.58
N GLY A 40 4.16 -17.78 0.74
CA GLY A 40 3.68 -17.92 -0.64
C GLY A 40 4.16 -16.83 -1.61
N ALA A 41 5.15 -16.03 -1.24
CA ALA A 41 5.77 -15.10 -2.18
C ALA A 41 6.52 -15.86 -3.27
N ASN A 42 6.24 -15.53 -4.54
CA ASN A 42 6.89 -16.14 -5.68
C ASN A 42 8.19 -15.38 -6.02
N ILE A 43 9.31 -16.08 -6.05
CA ILE A 43 10.62 -15.55 -6.40
C ILE A 43 11.03 -16.16 -7.72
N ARG A 44 11.27 -15.32 -8.73
CA ARG A 44 11.77 -15.74 -10.06
C ARG A 44 13.11 -15.05 -10.33
N ILE A 45 13.99 -15.76 -10.99
CA ILE A 45 15.25 -15.18 -11.48
C ILE A 45 15.01 -14.67 -12.90
N ASP A 46 15.41 -13.42 -13.13
CA ASP A 46 15.31 -12.82 -14.46
C ASP A 46 16.16 -13.62 -15.45
N GLN A 47 15.64 -13.85 -16.64
CA GLN A 47 16.29 -14.62 -17.70
C GLN A 47 16.49 -16.14 -17.38
N SER A 48 15.82 -16.68 -16.34
CA SER A 48 15.85 -18.10 -16.00
C SER A 48 14.44 -18.62 -15.76
N LEU A 49 14.24 -19.91 -16.00
CA LEU A 49 13.01 -20.60 -15.58
C LEU A 49 13.05 -21.01 -14.11
N SER A 50 14.17 -20.76 -13.41
CA SER A 50 14.34 -21.12 -12.01
C SER A 50 13.62 -20.13 -11.11
N GLY A 51 12.95 -20.66 -10.09
CA GLY A 51 12.24 -19.89 -9.10
C GLY A 51 11.77 -20.78 -7.95
N CYS A 52 11.26 -20.16 -6.90
CA CYS A 52 10.68 -20.84 -5.76
C CYS A 52 9.59 -20.00 -5.10
N THR A 53 8.92 -20.55 -4.11
CA THR A 53 7.98 -19.83 -3.24
C THR A 53 8.47 -19.87 -1.80
N THR A 54 8.11 -18.84 -1.02
CA THR A 54 8.41 -18.84 0.43
C THR A 54 7.53 -19.83 1.18
N ASN A 55 8.14 -20.45 2.20
CA ASN A 55 7.46 -21.36 3.14
C ASN A 55 6.68 -20.57 4.23
N ASP A 56 6.08 -21.30 5.18
CA ASP A 56 5.29 -20.75 6.30
C ASP A 56 6.09 -19.80 7.21
N LYS A 57 7.42 -19.87 7.18
CA LYS A 57 8.33 -18.98 7.91
C LYS A 57 8.83 -17.80 7.06
N GLY A 58 8.34 -17.69 5.81
CA GLY A 58 8.79 -16.70 4.84
C GLY A 58 10.17 -16.97 4.25
N GLU A 59 10.71 -18.18 4.43
CA GLU A 59 12.05 -18.55 3.95
C GLU A 59 12.00 -19.09 2.52
N PHE A 60 13.05 -18.84 1.77
CA PHE A 60 13.23 -19.35 0.41
C PHE A 60 14.65 -19.86 0.18
N SER A 61 14.79 -20.77 -0.78
CA SER A 61 16.08 -21.26 -1.25
C SER A 61 15.99 -21.61 -2.73
N ILE A 62 16.92 -21.10 -3.52
CA ILE A 62 17.07 -21.38 -4.94
C ILE A 62 18.45 -21.99 -5.15
N SER A 63 18.50 -23.21 -5.66
CA SER A 63 19.72 -23.96 -5.90
C SER A 63 20.03 -24.06 -7.38
N ASN A 64 21.20 -24.55 -7.72
CA ASN A 64 21.64 -24.83 -9.09
C ASN A 64 21.75 -23.56 -9.96
N LEU A 65 22.25 -22.49 -9.39
CA LEU A 65 22.51 -21.24 -10.11
C LEU A 65 23.95 -21.18 -10.59
N PRO A 66 24.21 -20.64 -11.78
CA PRO A 66 25.58 -20.30 -12.18
C PRO A 66 26.15 -19.22 -11.24
N ASP A 67 27.46 -19.19 -11.11
CA ASP A 67 28.10 -18.08 -10.37
C ASP A 67 27.89 -16.77 -11.14
N GLY A 68 27.64 -15.70 -10.40
CA GLY A 68 27.42 -14.37 -11.00
C GLY A 68 26.38 -13.54 -10.28
N LYS A 69 25.99 -12.43 -10.93
CA LYS A 69 24.90 -11.55 -10.46
C LYS A 69 23.57 -12.05 -10.99
N HIS A 70 22.58 -12.12 -10.10
CA HIS A 70 21.20 -12.52 -10.42
C HIS A 70 20.24 -11.44 -10.00
N VAL A 71 19.21 -11.19 -10.81
CA VAL A 71 18.09 -10.34 -10.47
C VAL A 71 16.95 -11.23 -10.01
N LEU A 72 16.59 -11.12 -8.74
CA LEU A 72 15.43 -11.80 -8.17
C LEU A 72 14.21 -10.89 -8.29
N ARG A 73 13.19 -11.35 -8.98
CA ARG A 73 11.90 -10.69 -9.05
C ARG A 73 10.93 -11.39 -8.10
N ILE A 74 10.49 -10.64 -7.09
CA ILE A 74 9.59 -11.11 -6.04
C ILE A 74 8.20 -10.55 -6.30
N THR A 75 7.20 -11.45 -6.30
CA THR A 75 5.79 -11.09 -6.49
C THR A 75 4.93 -11.81 -5.46
N HIS A 76 3.92 -11.12 -4.97
CA HIS A 76 2.90 -11.67 -4.08
C HIS A 76 1.59 -10.90 -4.26
N VAL A 77 0.43 -11.53 -4.05
CA VAL A 77 -0.88 -10.91 -4.27
C VAL A 77 -1.13 -9.70 -3.36
N SER A 78 -0.54 -9.71 -2.17
CA SER A 78 -0.72 -8.70 -1.12
C SER A 78 0.40 -7.68 -1.04
N TYR A 79 1.47 -7.81 -1.83
CA TYR A 79 2.65 -6.97 -1.73
C TYR A 79 3.06 -6.38 -3.07
N THR A 80 3.63 -5.19 -3.02
CA THR A 80 4.19 -4.53 -4.21
C THR A 80 5.35 -5.35 -4.78
N PRO A 81 5.35 -5.68 -6.08
CA PRO A 81 6.43 -6.41 -6.70
C PRO A 81 7.77 -5.71 -6.48
N LYS A 82 8.80 -6.49 -6.12
CA LYS A 82 10.14 -5.97 -5.85
C LYS A 82 11.19 -6.76 -6.64
N SER A 83 12.14 -6.03 -7.22
CA SER A 83 13.30 -6.64 -7.86
C SER A 83 14.56 -6.26 -7.08
N ILE A 84 15.41 -7.23 -6.81
CA ILE A 84 16.70 -7.04 -6.13
C ILE A 84 17.79 -7.72 -6.93
N THR A 85 18.98 -7.11 -6.94
CA THR A 85 20.16 -7.74 -7.50
C THR A 85 21.00 -8.33 -6.38
N THR A 86 21.34 -9.61 -6.52
CA THR A 86 22.14 -10.36 -5.53
C THR A 86 23.25 -11.13 -6.24
N LYS A 87 24.26 -11.57 -5.49
CA LYS A 87 25.34 -12.41 -6.01
C LYS A 87 25.03 -13.87 -5.72
N GLY A 88 25.40 -14.75 -6.65
CA GLY A 88 25.33 -16.20 -6.43
C GLY A 88 26.09 -16.59 -5.16
N GLY A 89 25.51 -17.52 -4.37
CA GLY A 89 26.08 -17.95 -3.10
C GLY A 89 25.70 -17.13 -1.88
N GLU A 90 24.91 -16.05 -2.05
CA GLU A 90 24.47 -15.21 -0.94
C GLU A 90 23.41 -15.93 -0.10
N LYS A 91 23.63 -15.99 1.21
CA LYS A 91 22.75 -16.67 2.18
C LYS A 91 22.20 -15.67 3.18
N ASN A 92 21.04 -16.01 3.77
CA ASN A 92 20.37 -15.20 4.79
C ASN A 92 19.97 -13.79 4.33
N LEU A 93 19.59 -13.64 3.06
CA LEU A 93 19.03 -12.41 2.55
C LEU A 93 17.76 -12.05 3.30
N LEU A 94 17.68 -10.84 3.86
CA LEU A 94 16.46 -10.31 4.43
C LEU A 94 15.81 -9.33 3.45
N ILE A 95 14.68 -9.71 2.90
CA ILE A 95 13.96 -8.91 1.92
C ILE A 95 12.68 -8.39 2.56
N LYS A 96 12.52 -7.07 2.57
CA LYS A 96 11.29 -6.43 3.05
C LYS A 96 10.42 -6.05 1.85
N LEU A 97 9.17 -6.54 1.87
CA LEU A 97 8.14 -6.17 0.89
C LEU A 97 7.19 -5.15 1.50
N GLN A 98 6.84 -4.16 0.71
CA GLN A 98 5.78 -3.21 1.06
C GLN A 98 4.43 -3.77 0.63
N ASP A 99 3.42 -3.58 1.48
CA ASP A 99 2.07 -3.97 1.17
C ASP A 99 1.61 -3.33 -0.14
N SER A 100 0.96 -4.11 -0.99
CA SER A 100 0.33 -3.59 -2.20
C SER A 100 -1.01 -2.99 -1.81
N PHE A 101 -1.17 -1.68 -1.94
CA PHE A 101 -2.46 -1.01 -1.77
C PHE A 101 -3.55 -1.49 -2.75
N THR A 102 -3.23 -2.45 -3.63
CA THR A 102 -4.18 -3.09 -4.55
C THR A 102 -4.97 -4.20 -3.86
N ASN A 103 -4.70 -4.48 -2.58
CA ASN A 103 -5.39 -5.53 -1.84
C ASN A 103 -6.73 -5.02 -1.29
N ILE A 104 -7.78 -5.35 -2.00
CA ILE A 104 -9.20 -5.17 -1.63
C ILE A 104 -9.55 -5.83 -0.28
N GLY A 105 -8.61 -6.50 0.40
CA GLY A 105 -8.85 -7.27 1.63
C GLY A 105 -8.22 -6.73 2.91
N GLN A 106 -7.41 -5.67 2.87
CA GLN A 106 -6.69 -5.22 4.07
C GLN A 106 -6.80 -3.71 4.28
N VAL A 107 -8.01 -3.27 4.55
CA VAL A 107 -8.20 -1.95 5.12
C VAL A 107 -8.21 -2.09 6.63
N VAL A 108 -7.31 -1.38 7.22
CA VAL A 108 -7.18 -1.28 8.65
C VAL A 108 -8.11 -0.18 9.14
N VAL A 109 -9.23 -0.57 9.74
CA VAL A 109 -10.16 0.37 10.33
C VAL A 109 -9.60 0.82 11.67
N THR A 110 -9.16 2.07 11.75
CA THR A 110 -8.62 2.68 12.98
C THR A 110 -9.71 3.20 13.91
N GLY A 111 -10.87 2.53 13.95
CA GLY A 111 -11.97 2.94 14.82
C GLY A 111 -11.78 2.63 16.29
N THR A 112 -10.86 1.74 16.65
CA THR A 112 -10.66 1.28 18.03
C THR A 112 -9.25 1.55 18.57
N GLY A 113 -8.43 2.34 17.85
CA GLY A 113 -7.02 2.55 18.19
C GLY A 113 -6.13 1.33 17.92
N THR A 114 -6.70 0.25 17.44
CA THR A 114 -6.00 -1.00 17.05
C THR A 114 -6.29 -1.31 15.60
N HIS A 115 -5.24 -1.78 14.91
CA HIS A 115 -5.35 -2.16 13.51
C HIS A 115 -6.10 -3.50 13.38
N HIS A 116 -7.35 -3.46 12.91
CA HIS A 116 -8.13 -4.67 12.61
C HIS A 116 -8.24 -4.87 11.10
N ARG A 117 -8.27 -6.14 10.68
CA ARG A 117 -8.60 -6.47 9.28
C ARG A 117 -10.07 -6.16 9.03
N MET A 118 -10.39 -5.71 7.83
CA MET A 118 -11.76 -5.39 7.41
C MET A 118 -12.72 -6.58 7.59
N THR A 119 -12.21 -7.81 7.45
CA THR A 119 -12.94 -9.06 7.66
C THR A 119 -13.36 -9.30 9.12
N ASP A 120 -12.67 -8.67 10.06
CA ASP A 120 -12.88 -8.87 11.50
C ASP A 120 -13.73 -7.75 12.10
N SER A 121 -14.16 -6.79 11.29
CA SER A 121 -15.05 -5.70 11.73
C SER A 121 -16.48 -6.21 11.80
N PRO A 122 -17.15 -6.09 12.96
CA PRO A 122 -18.56 -6.43 13.11
C PRO A 122 -19.52 -5.47 12.37
N VAL A 123 -18.98 -4.37 11.84
CA VAL A 123 -19.75 -3.33 11.13
C VAL A 123 -19.26 -3.29 9.67
N PRO A 124 -20.18 -3.21 8.68
CA PRO A 124 -19.81 -3.05 7.28
C PRO A 124 -19.00 -1.77 7.05
N VAL A 125 -17.80 -1.91 6.49
CA VAL A 125 -16.92 -0.79 6.18
C VAL A 125 -16.77 -0.68 4.67
N SER A 126 -17.03 0.51 4.14
CA SER A 126 -16.72 0.86 2.76
C SER A 126 -15.46 1.71 2.72
N VAL A 127 -14.61 1.49 1.72
CA VAL A 127 -13.35 2.22 1.59
C VAL A 127 -13.23 2.84 0.22
N ILE A 128 -12.87 4.12 0.21
CA ILE A 128 -12.50 4.88 -0.98
C ILE A 128 -10.99 5.10 -0.93
N THR A 129 -10.28 4.61 -1.92
CA THR A 129 -8.82 4.73 -2.00
C THR A 129 -8.39 6.04 -2.67
N ALA A 130 -7.12 6.45 -2.49
CA ALA A 130 -6.54 7.58 -3.22
C ALA A 130 -6.65 7.42 -4.74
N LYS A 131 -6.59 6.19 -5.24
CA LYS A 131 -6.78 5.88 -6.67
C LYS A 131 -8.20 6.16 -7.13
N ASP A 132 -9.21 5.82 -6.32
CA ASP A 132 -10.62 6.08 -6.64
C ASP A 132 -10.88 7.60 -6.67
N LEU A 133 -10.32 8.34 -5.71
CA LEU A 133 -10.37 9.81 -5.66
C LEU A 133 -9.73 10.43 -6.90
N SER A 134 -8.56 9.96 -7.31
CA SER A 134 -7.86 10.42 -8.51
C SER A 134 -8.66 10.13 -9.77
N ASN A 135 -9.22 8.92 -9.91
CA ASN A 135 -10.03 8.52 -11.06
C ASN A 135 -11.33 9.32 -11.16
N ALA A 136 -11.93 9.66 -10.03
CA ALA A 136 -13.16 10.44 -9.98
C ALA A 136 -12.95 11.94 -10.28
N SER A 137 -11.67 12.40 -10.34
CA SER A 137 -11.28 13.80 -10.62
C SER A 137 -12.03 14.81 -9.74
N VAL A 138 -12.14 14.51 -8.45
CA VAL A 138 -12.87 15.33 -7.47
C VAL A 138 -11.99 16.46 -6.93
N THR A 139 -12.62 17.56 -6.55
CA THR A 139 -11.92 18.76 -6.06
C THR A 139 -12.15 19.02 -4.57
N SER A 140 -13.19 18.43 -4.01
CA SER A 140 -13.58 18.58 -2.61
C SER A 140 -14.01 17.24 -2.02
N LEU A 141 -14.01 17.15 -0.69
CA LEU A 141 -14.37 15.92 0.01
C LEU A 141 -15.84 15.56 -0.16
N ASP A 142 -16.74 16.56 -0.12
CA ASP A 142 -18.17 16.38 -0.36
C ASP A 142 -18.47 15.86 -1.77
N GLU A 143 -17.79 16.40 -2.80
CA GLU A 143 -17.86 15.87 -4.16
C GLU A 143 -17.37 14.42 -4.26
N ALA A 144 -16.28 14.10 -3.55
CA ALA A 144 -15.75 12.74 -3.49
C ALA A 144 -16.75 11.76 -2.87
N LEU A 145 -17.33 12.13 -1.73
CA LEU A 145 -18.30 11.32 -1.03
C LEU A 145 -19.58 11.13 -1.85
N GLN A 146 -20.10 12.20 -2.48
CA GLN A 146 -21.28 12.11 -3.36
C GLN A 146 -21.07 11.18 -4.55
N LYS A 147 -19.91 11.25 -5.21
CA LYS A 147 -19.63 10.44 -6.39
C LYS A 147 -19.33 8.98 -6.08
N LEU A 148 -18.67 8.73 -4.94
CA LEU A 148 -18.08 7.42 -4.64
C LEU A 148 -18.84 6.67 -3.55
N THR A 149 -19.80 7.32 -2.86
CA THR A 149 -20.59 6.72 -1.79
C THR A 149 -22.08 6.85 -2.09
N PRO A 150 -22.75 5.79 -2.55
CA PRO A 150 -24.16 5.86 -2.90
C PRO A 150 -25.10 6.27 -1.74
N SER A 151 -24.69 5.99 -0.51
CA SER A 151 -25.45 6.32 0.70
C SER A 151 -25.22 7.74 1.21
N PHE A 152 -24.33 8.52 0.59
CA PHE A 152 -24.02 9.90 0.96
C PHE A 152 -24.68 10.86 0.00
N SER A 153 -25.31 11.89 0.52
CA SER A 153 -25.82 13.01 -0.27
C SER A 153 -25.49 14.36 0.37
N SER A 154 -25.30 15.36 -0.45
CA SER A 154 -25.08 16.75 -0.06
C SER A 154 -26.02 17.64 -0.88
N MET A 155 -26.72 18.50 -0.21
CA MET A 155 -27.61 19.46 -0.81
C MET A 155 -27.22 20.87 -0.36
N THR A 156 -26.81 21.70 -1.29
CA THR A 156 -26.47 23.10 -1.04
C THR A 156 -27.63 23.99 -1.45
N ASN A 157 -28.10 24.82 -0.54
CA ASN A 157 -29.12 25.83 -0.77
C ASN A 157 -28.59 27.20 -0.32
N GLY A 158 -29.42 28.23 -0.43
CA GLY A 158 -29.05 29.62 -0.04
C GLY A 158 -28.77 29.80 1.46
N MET A 159 -29.05 28.80 2.30
CA MET A 159 -28.84 28.84 3.76
C MET A 159 -27.64 28.00 4.22
N GLY A 160 -27.08 27.18 3.35
CA GLY A 160 -25.94 26.33 3.66
C GLY A 160 -25.92 25.02 2.91
N THR A 161 -25.03 24.13 3.32
CA THR A 161 -24.92 22.76 2.80
C THR A 161 -25.42 21.79 3.86
N THR A 162 -26.41 20.99 3.52
CA THR A 162 -26.93 19.90 4.35
C THR A 162 -26.36 18.60 3.83
N LEU A 163 -25.77 17.81 4.71
CA LEU A 163 -25.21 16.49 4.41
C LEU A 163 -26.16 15.42 4.94
N SER A 164 -26.19 14.27 4.26
CA SER A 164 -26.85 13.10 4.80
C SER A 164 -26.08 11.82 4.48
N LEU A 165 -26.06 10.90 5.42
CA LEU A 165 -25.49 9.56 5.28
C LEU A 165 -26.57 8.53 5.63
N ASN A 166 -26.81 7.57 4.73
CA ASN A 166 -27.89 6.59 4.87
C ASN A 166 -29.29 7.22 5.11
N GLY A 167 -29.53 8.42 4.58
CA GLY A 167 -30.77 9.16 4.77
C GLY A 167 -30.90 9.90 6.10
N LEU A 168 -29.88 9.83 6.97
CA LEU A 168 -29.83 10.56 8.23
C LEU A 168 -29.01 11.85 8.08
N PRO A 169 -29.46 12.98 8.66
CA PRO A 169 -28.75 14.25 8.57
C PRO A 169 -27.42 14.23 9.37
N ASP A 170 -26.63 15.28 9.22
CA ASP A 170 -25.30 15.44 9.76
C ASP A 170 -25.16 15.36 11.28
N ASP A 171 -26.24 15.60 12.02
CA ASP A 171 -26.29 15.37 13.48
C ASP A 171 -26.16 13.89 13.88
N TYR A 172 -26.36 12.96 12.95
CA TYR A 172 -26.41 11.53 13.22
C TYR A 172 -25.18 10.76 12.70
N PHE A 173 -24.24 11.39 12.06
CA PHE A 173 -22.96 10.79 11.68
C PHE A 173 -21.79 11.75 11.97
N ILE A 174 -20.60 11.22 12.07
CA ILE A 174 -19.44 12.00 12.44
C ILE A 174 -18.32 11.87 11.42
N PHE A 175 -17.56 12.96 11.29
CA PHE A 175 -16.29 12.97 10.56
C PHE A 175 -15.13 12.79 11.54
N LEU A 176 -14.18 11.95 11.15
CA LEU A 176 -12.90 11.78 11.83
C LEU A 176 -11.77 12.11 10.85
N GLU A 177 -10.68 12.66 11.35
CA GLU A 177 -9.42 12.75 10.65
C GLU A 177 -8.36 11.96 11.43
N ASN A 178 -7.79 10.93 10.81
CA ASN A 178 -6.86 10.00 11.45
C ASN A 178 -7.37 9.48 12.82
N GLY A 179 -8.66 9.18 12.90
CA GLY A 179 -9.34 8.68 14.11
C GLY A 179 -9.71 9.76 15.13
N LYS A 180 -9.39 11.04 14.91
CA LYS A 180 -9.78 12.16 15.78
C LYS A 180 -11.05 12.82 15.26
N ARG A 181 -12.01 13.05 16.15
CA ARG A 181 -13.29 13.68 15.79
C ARG A 181 -13.07 15.12 15.34
N LEU A 182 -13.64 15.45 14.19
CA LEU A 182 -13.75 16.82 13.71
C LEU A 182 -14.97 17.49 14.35
N TYR A 183 -14.79 18.72 14.79
CA TYR A 183 -15.85 19.54 15.39
C TYR A 183 -16.06 20.79 14.54
N GLY A 184 -17.33 21.11 14.28
CA GLY A 184 -17.74 22.28 13.48
C GLY A 184 -18.14 21.88 12.05
N ASP A 185 -19.15 22.58 11.56
CA ASP A 185 -19.90 22.22 10.35
C ASP A 185 -19.08 22.23 9.06
N ASP A 186 -18.01 23.01 8.99
CA ASP A 186 -17.18 23.15 7.78
C ASP A 186 -15.78 22.55 7.92
N THR A 187 -15.48 21.87 9.03
CA THR A 187 -14.09 21.42 9.31
C THR A 187 -13.66 20.36 8.30
N TYR A 188 -14.57 19.47 7.88
CA TYR A 188 -14.31 18.45 6.86
C TYR A 188 -14.02 19.05 5.48
N ALA A 189 -14.62 20.22 5.16
CA ALA A 189 -14.42 20.90 3.86
C ALA A 189 -13.00 21.47 3.69
N ARG A 190 -12.26 21.64 4.78
CA ARG A 190 -10.87 22.13 4.78
C ARG A 190 -9.84 21.05 4.47
N ILE A 191 -10.25 19.78 4.49
CA ILE A 191 -9.34 18.68 4.22
C ILE A 191 -8.98 18.68 2.73
N ASN A 192 -7.69 18.76 2.45
CA ASN A 192 -7.20 18.69 1.08
C ASN A 192 -7.30 17.27 0.54
N VAL A 193 -8.14 17.08 -0.49
CA VAL A 193 -8.36 15.77 -1.13
C VAL A 193 -7.06 15.14 -1.64
N ALA A 194 -6.08 15.95 -2.07
CA ALA A 194 -4.80 15.46 -2.54
C ALA A 194 -3.94 14.81 -1.45
N LYS A 195 -4.23 15.08 -0.17
CA LYS A 195 -3.53 14.46 0.99
C LYS A 195 -4.26 13.22 1.50
N ILE A 196 -5.43 12.90 0.98
CA ILE A 196 -6.22 11.76 1.44
C ILE A 196 -5.61 10.47 0.90
N LYS A 197 -5.17 9.62 1.80
CA LYS A 197 -4.72 8.26 1.51
C LYS A 197 -5.89 7.33 1.26
N ARG A 198 -6.95 7.43 2.07
CA ARG A 198 -8.21 6.72 1.93
C ARG A 198 -9.28 7.32 2.82
N ILE A 199 -10.53 7.04 2.49
CA ILE A 199 -11.69 7.36 3.32
C ILE A 199 -12.32 6.05 3.72
N GLU A 200 -12.55 5.87 5.01
CA GLU A 200 -13.21 4.70 5.60
C GLU A 200 -14.61 5.11 6.05
N ILE A 201 -15.64 4.43 5.57
CA ILE A 201 -17.03 4.73 5.89
C ILE A 201 -17.59 3.51 6.62
N LEU A 202 -17.85 3.69 7.91
CA LEU A 202 -18.52 2.71 8.74
C LEU A 202 -20.03 2.96 8.65
N ASN A 203 -20.74 2.03 8.02
CA ASN A 203 -22.18 2.15 7.86
C ASN A 203 -22.90 1.53 9.06
N GLY A 204 -23.86 2.26 9.62
CA GLY A 204 -24.70 1.81 10.73
C GLY A 204 -24.25 2.29 12.10
N ALA A 205 -24.91 1.78 13.13
CA ALA A 205 -24.75 2.25 14.50
C ALA A 205 -23.35 1.96 15.05
N SER A 206 -22.51 2.99 15.07
CA SER A 206 -21.18 2.99 15.70
C SER A 206 -21.16 3.78 17.02
N SER A 207 -22.34 4.02 17.59
CA SER A 207 -22.53 4.83 18.80
C SER A 207 -21.82 4.26 20.04
N ALA A 208 -21.63 2.94 20.10
CA ALA A 208 -20.89 2.30 21.18
C ALA A 208 -19.41 2.72 21.22
N LEU A 209 -18.82 3.08 20.07
CA LEU A 209 -17.42 3.46 19.97
C LEU A 209 -17.22 4.98 19.89
N TYR A 210 -18.16 5.69 19.27
CA TYR A 210 -18.01 7.11 18.92
C TYR A 210 -19.04 8.04 19.53
N GLY A 211 -19.96 7.51 20.34
CA GLY A 211 -21.02 8.26 21.00
C GLY A 211 -22.31 8.37 20.20
N THR A 212 -23.29 9.06 20.79
CA THR A 212 -24.68 9.09 20.31
C THR A 212 -24.87 9.67 18.91
N ASN A 213 -23.96 10.53 18.46
CA ASN A 213 -24.04 11.15 17.13
C ASN A 213 -23.55 10.23 15.99
N ALA A 214 -23.12 9.00 16.28
CA ALA A 214 -22.65 8.06 15.28
C ALA A 214 -23.67 6.93 14.98
N ILE A 215 -24.95 7.23 15.05
CA ILE A 215 -26.04 6.27 14.77
C ILE A 215 -26.12 5.98 13.27
N GLY A 216 -25.93 7.00 12.44
CA GLY A 216 -25.95 6.90 10.97
C GLY A 216 -24.67 6.36 10.38
N GLY A 217 -23.57 6.45 11.13
CA GLY A 217 -22.26 5.98 10.70
C GLY A 217 -21.11 6.90 11.08
N VAL A 218 -19.91 6.52 10.59
CA VAL A 218 -18.68 7.28 10.80
C VAL A 218 -17.94 7.38 9.48
N ILE A 219 -17.45 8.57 9.14
CA ILE A 219 -16.61 8.82 7.99
C ILE A 219 -15.21 9.19 8.51
N ASN A 220 -14.26 8.28 8.40
CA ASN A 220 -12.88 8.47 8.85
C ASN A 220 -11.97 8.75 7.66
N ILE A 221 -11.38 9.93 7.64
CA ILE A 221 -10.48 10.39 6.59
C ILE A 221 -9.07 10.14 7.05
N ILE A 222 -8.37 9.25 6.36
CA ILE A 222 -6.98 8.94 6.63
C ILE A 222 -6.12 9.74 5.67
N THR A 223 -5.31 10.62 6.19
CA THR A 223 -4.35 11.42 5.45
C THR A 223 -2.95 10.79 5.48
N ASP A 224 -2.11 11.15 4.52
CA ASP A 224 -0.73 10.68 4.52
C ASP A 224 0.05 11.33 5.65
N ASP A 225 0.81 10.49 6.37
CA ASP A 225 1.78 10.98 7.34
C ASP A 225 2.95 11.67 6.63
N VAL A 226 3.35 12.82 7.11
CA VAL A 226 4.54 13.53 6.63
C VAL A 226 5.78 12.77 7.11
N LYS A 227 6.34 11.92 6.24
CA LYS A 227 7.52 11.10 6.55
C LYS A 227 8.84 11.87 6.39
N ASN A 228 8.85 12.88 5.53
CA ASN A 228 10.04 13.68 5.24
C ASN A 228 10.08 14.95 6.10
N ALA A 229 11.28 15.46 6.38
CA ALA A 229 11.43 16.71 7.14
C ALA A 229 10.72 17.90 6.46
N ILE A 230 10.74 17.93 5.15
CA ILE A 230 10.00 18.91 4.34
C ILE A 230 9.40 18.16 3.14
N ASN A 231 8.12 18.35 2.91
CA ASN A 231 7.41 17.86 1.73
C ASN A 231 6.73 19.05 1.06
N VAL A 232 7.01 19.24 -0.23
CA VAL A 232 6.39 20.29 -1.04
C VAL A 232 5.66 19.62 -2.17
N SER A 233 4.37 19.85 -2.28
CA SER A 233 3.55 19.36 -3.38
C SER A 233 2.78 20.50 -4.03
N SER A 234 2.67 20.45 -5.36
CA SER A 234 1.88 21.40 -6.16
C SER A 234 0.91 20.61 -7.03
N ASP A 235 -0.35 20.96 -6.95
CA ASP A 235 -1.41 20.41 -7.78
C ASP A 235 -1.98 21.54 -8.63
N THR A 236 -2.03 21.33 -9.95
CA THR A 236 -2.58 22.28 -10.91
C THR A 236 -3.69 21.61 -11.69
N ARG A 237 -4.89 22.18 -11.64
CA ARG A 237 -6.07 21.65 -12.32
C ARG A 237 -6.65 22.70 -13.25
N TYR A 238 -6.95 22.25 -14.45
CA TYR A 238 -7.71 23.02 -15.42
C TYR A 238 -9.00 22.29 -15.75
N ALA A 239 -10.12 22.96 -15.54
CA ALA A 239 -11.44 22.39 -15.80
C ALA A 239 -12.18 23.17 -16.89
N SER A 240 -13.22 22.56 -17.44
CA SER A 240 -14.10 23.20 -18.42
C SER A 240 -14.63 24.55 -17.92
N LYS A 241 -14.96 25.44 -18.82
CA LYS A 241 -15.37 26.84 -18.55
C LYS A 241 -14.27 27.74 -17.97
N GLY A 242 -13.00 27.41 -18.22
CA GLY A 242 -11.87 28.27 -17.85
C GLY A 242 -11.53 28.25 -16.36
N ARG A 243 -12.04 27.29 -15.57
CA ARG A 243 -11.67 27.17 -14.15
C ARG A 243 -10.24 26.66 -14.04
N PHE A 244 -9.39 27.46 -13.42
CA PHE A 244 -8.01 27.12 -13.08
C PHE A 244 -7.89 27.05 -11.55
N THR A 245 -7.35 25.97 -11.03
CA THR A 245 -7.08 25.82 -9.60
C THR A 245 -5.64 25.36 -9.42
N GLN A 246 -4.90 26.08 -8.60
CA GLN A 246 -3.56 25.72 -8.22
C GLN A 246 -3.47 25.65 -6.69
N SER A 247 -2.96 24.54 -6.18
CA SER A 247 -2.72 24.33 -4.75
C SER A 247 -1.25 24.06 -4.54
N VAL A 248 -0.64 24.72 -3.58
CA VAL A 248 0.73 24.46 -3.13
C VAL A 248 0.64 24.06 -1.66
N ASN A 249 1.12 22.86 -1.33
CA ASN A 249 1.17 22.38 0.04
C ASN A 249 2.63 22.27 0.45
N ILE A 250 2.93 22.78 1.64
CA ILE A 250 4.25 22.69 2.27
C ILE A 250 4.03 22.05 3.63
N ASP A 251 4.53 20.83 3.81
CA ASP A 251 4.44 20.11 5.05
C ASP A 251 5.84 20.07 5.70
N VAL A 252 5.93 20.46 6.95
CA VAL A 252 7.19 20.45 7.71
C VAL A 252 7.04 19.51 8.89
N ASN A 253 7.90 18.48 8.94
CA ASN A 253 7.97 17.55 10.06
C ASN A 253 9.28 17.74 10.82
N THR A 254 9.19 18.30 12.03
CA THR A 254 10.34 18.53 12.90
C THR A 254 10.68 17.34 13.80
N GLY A 255 10.03 16.19 13.60
CA GLY A 255 10.21 14.97 14.38
C GLY A 255 9.53 14.98 15.74
N LYS A 256 9.30 16.15 16.35
CA LYS A 256 8.59 16.33 17.62
C LYS A 256 7.21 16.96 17.44
N PHE A 257 7.04 17.77 16.41
CA PHE A 257 5.78 18.41 16.05
C PHE A 257 5.62 18.37 14.53
N GLY A 258 4.52 17.80 14.04
CA GLY A 258 4.09 17.97 12.67
C GLY A 258 3.20 19.21 12.58
N SER A 259 3.49 20.13 11.67
CA SER A 259 2.62 21.24 11.30
C SER A 259 2.11 21.03 9.89
N TYR A 260 0.81 21.16 9.70
CA TYR A 260 0.12 20.99 8.43
C TYR A 260 -0.41 22.32 7.91
#